data_781f6f15196e13c968c1eb825e293e24
#
_entry.id   781f6f15196e13c968c1eb825e293e24
#
_cell.length_a   1.000
_cell.length_b   1.000
_cell.length_c   1.000
_cell.angle_alpha   90.00
_cell.angle_beta   90.00
_cell.angle_gamma   90.00
#
_symmetry.space_group_name_H-M   'P 1'
#
loop_
_entity.id
_entity.type
_entity.pdbx_description
1 polymer ?
#
loop_
_entity_poly.entity_id
_entity_poly.type
_entity_poly.pdbx_seq_one_letter_code
_entity_poly.pdbx_strand_id
1 'polypeptide(L)'
;MGQMISRSNAETLIDEQVSREIIEGAIKSSRAMSMFRRLPNMTSNKTKMRVLDSLPLVYWQGSDNARKKLTKMAWDKKYIVAEEMAVIVPIPENVLDDADYDIWGEVKPRIQEAMGKKFDQAVFTGIDKPTGFRADLLTSALNTGATITPGSNSLYKSISDAMTKVEESGYNVTGFLGGVDLKGKFREMVDTTGQPIKGTEIDSMSKAFVDNGAWDKTLAQLLVGDFSQAVYAIRQDITFKILDQAVIQDPATGEILYNLAQDDMVALRVTMRLGWEIPNPINSLQPNEAVRFPFAVVLPSTYTEQRVKVTFTVKDTSAEPKVIEGAKVNFNGQIAHTDNKGVAEFRAEKNTSGLYRITADNMKKDVQDVVEIGTTAASVAVSLALKS
;
A
#
# COMPACT_ATOMS: atom_id res chain seq x y z
N MET A 1 8.33 19.24 -53.08
CA MET A 1 8.35 17.87 -52.56
C MET A 1 7.98 17.93 -51.09
N GLY A 2 6.72 17.62 -50.76
CA GLY A 2 6.26 17.58 -49.41
C GLY A 2 6.86 16.35 -48.71
N GLN A 3 7.63 16.54 -47.62
CA GLN A 3 8.02 15.44 -46.77
C GLN A 3 6.77 14.93 -46.08
N MET A 4 6.36 13.71 -46.41
CA MET A 4 5.38 12.98 -45.58
C MET A 4 6.00 12.65 -44.22
N ILE A 5 5.36 13.08 -43.17
CA ILE A 5 5.71 12.70 -41.82
C ILE A 5 5.48 11.18 -41.72
N SER A 6 6.53 10.42 -41.47
CA SER A 6 6.41 8.96 -41.34
C SER A 6 5.60 8.62 -40.06
N ARG A 7 4.80 7.55 -40.10
CA ARG A 7 4.00 7.07 -38.97
C ARG A 7 4.83 6.92 -37.68
N SER A 8 6.10 6.49 -37.77
CA SER A 8 7.01 6.35 -36.67
C SER A 8 7.34 7.66 -35.95
N ASN A 9 7.35 8.80 -36.66
CA ASN A 9 7.61 10.11 -36.03
C ASN A 9 6.36 10.70 -35.37
N ALA A 10 5.17 10.34 -35.86
CA ALA A 10 3.92 10.73 -35.24
C ALA A 10 3.60 9.90 -33.98
N GLU A 11 3.89 8.62 -34.00
CA GLU A 11 3.72 7.72 -32.83
C GLU A 11 4.53 8.18 -31.63
N THR A 12 5.79 8.60 -31.82
CA THR A 12 6.66 9.05 -30.72
C THR A 12 6.18 10.36 -30.09
N LEU A 13 5.60 11.27 -30.88
CA LEU A 13 5.07 12.55 -30.38
C LEU A 13 3.71 12.40 -29.67
N ILE A 14 2.87 11.49 -30.18
CA ILE A 14 1.56 11.22 -29.59
C ILE A 14 1.71 10.47 -28.25
N ASP A 15 2.60 9.49 -28.20
CA ASP A 15 2.82 8.66 -27.00
C ASP A 15 3.31 9.47 -25.79
N GLU A 16 4.25 10.41 -25.96
CA GLU A 16 4.77 11.16 -24.81
C GLU A 16 3.74 12.17 -24.25
N GLN A 17 2.99 12.84 -25.09
CA GLN A 17 2.06 13.88 -24.65
C GLN A 17 0.81 13.29 -23.99
N VAL A 18 0.27 12.22 -24.55
CA VAL A 18 -0.88 11.48 -24.02
C VAL A 18 -0.50 10.76 -22.73
N SER A 19 0.70 10.19 -22.63
CA SER A 19 1.24 9.57 -21.44
C SER A 19 1.31 10.56 -20.26
N ARG A 20 1.80 11.78 -20.46
CA ARG A 20 1.87 12.81 -19.42
C ARG A 20 0.50 13.22 -18.90
N GLU A 21 -0.46 13.44 -19.77
CA GLU A 21 -1.82 13.83 -19.37
C GLU A 21 -2.49 12.79 -18.50
N ILE A 22 -2.36 11.50 -18.82
CA ILE A 22 -2.98 10.44 -18.02
C ILE A 22 -2.23 10.22 -16.68
N ILE A 23 -0.90 10.31 -16.64
CA ILE A 23 -0.16 10.26 -15.39
C ILE A 23 -0.60 11.39 -14.46
N GLU A 24 -0.66 12.63 -14.96
CA GLU A 24 -1.12 13.77 -14.18
C GLU A 24 -2.57 13.57 -13.70
N GLY A 25 -3.45 13.05 -14.53
CA GLY A 25 -4.82 12.75 -14.17
C GLY A 25 -4.94 11.65 -13.12
N ALA A 26 -4.20 10.56 -13.26
CA ALA A 26 -4.15 9.48 -12.27
C ALA A 26 -3.62 9.97 -10.92
N ILE A 27 -2.61 10.82 -10.92
CA ILE A 27 -2.06 11.44 -9.69
C ILE A 27 -3.11 12.36 -9.05
N LYS A 28 -3.84 13.15 -9.83
CA LYS A 28 -4.89 14.05 -9.31
C LYS A 28 -6.11 13.29 -8.78
N SER A 29 -6.46 12.17 -9.36
CA SER A 29 -7.62 11.37 -8.95
C SER A 29 -7.32 10.45 -7.77
N SER A 30 -6.09 9.96 -7.63
CA SER A 30 -5.65 9.13 -6.51
C SER A 30 -5.25 9.99 -5.31
N ARG A 31 -5.90 9.77 -4.16
CA ARG A 31 -5.53 10.44 -2.90
C ARG A 31 -4.24 9.88 -2.32
N ALA A 32 -3.99 8.59 -2.48
CA ALA A 32 -2.72 7.99 -2.07
C ALA A 32 -1.53 8.63 -2.81
N MET A 33 -1.59 8.74 -4.14
CA MET A 33 -0.52 9.36 -4.92
C MET A 33 -0.32 10.85 -4.59
N SER A 34 -1.40 11.56 -4.24
CA SER A 34 -1.32 12.98 -3.90
C SER A 34 -0.71 13.26 -2.53
N MET A 35 -0.84 12.32 -1.58
CA MET A 35 -0.37 12.46 -0.20
C MET A 35 0.98 11.79 0.06
N PHE A 36 1.27 10.69 -0.64
CA PHE A 36 2.49 9.93 -0.46
C PHE A 36 3.68 10.59 -1.15
N ARG A 37 4.86 10.33 -0.63
CA ARG A 37 6.10 10.81 -1.22
C ARG A 37 6.46 9.99 -2.47
N ARG A 38 6.53 10.65 -3.62
CA ARG A 38 7.02 10.04 -4.86
C ARG A 38 8.52 9.82 -4.81
N LEU A 39 8.98 8.62 -5.12
CA LEU A 39 10.38 8.30 -5.37
C LEU A 39 10.72 8.42 -6.86
N PRO A 40 12.00 8.48 -7.22
CA PRO A 40 12.43 8.38 -8.61
C PRO A 40 11.88 7.11 -9.29
N ASN A 41 11.70 7.18 -10.61
CA ASN A 41 11.19 6.05 -11.37
C ASN A 41 12.06 4.82 -11.21
N MET A 42 11.42 3.66 -11.14
CA MET A 42 12.09 2.39 -10.96
C MET A 42 12.74 1.92 -12.26
N THR A 43 13.98 1.47 -12.21
CA THR A 43 14.70 0.91 -13.36
C THR A 43 14.50 -0.60 -13.50
N SER A 44 14.04 -1.28 -12.45
CA SER A 44 13.77 -2.72 -12.43
C SER A 44 12.42 -3.00 -11.76
N ASN A 45 11.90 -4.21 -11.92
CA ASN A 45 10.62 -4.62 -11.29
C ASN A 45 10.64 -4.58 -9.76
N LYS A 46 11.82 -4.68 -9.16
CA LYS A 46 12.02 -4.67 -7.71
C LYS A 46 13.13 -3.70 -7.35
N THR A 47 12.78 -2.66 -6.61
CA THR A 47 13.75 -1.65 -6.14
C THR A 47 14.01 -1.83 -4.66
N LYS A 48 15.31 -1.93 -4.31
CA LYS A 48 15.76 -2.09 -2.93
C LYS A 48 15.93 -0.73 -2.26
N MET A 49 15.30 -0.56 -1.13
CA MET A 49 15.53 0.55 -0.22
C MET A 49 16.39 0.09 0.96
N ARG A 50 17.33 0.94 1.37
CA ARG A 50 18.08 0.74 2.61
C ARG A 50 17.38 1.50 3.72
N VAL A 51 17.02 0.81 4.78
CA VAL A 51 16.33 1.39 5.94
C VAL A 51 17.19 1.18 7.17
N LEU A 52 17.29 2.19 8.01
CA LEU A 52 18.06 2.09 9.24
C LEU A 52 17.34 1.16 10.23
N ASP A 53 18.05 0.16 10.73
CA ASP A 53 17.54 -0.91 11.60
C ASP A 53 18.02 -0.77 13.06
N SER A 54 19.21 -0.23 13.28
CA SER A 54 19.69 0.07 14.62
C SER A 54 20.38 1.43 14.73
N LEU A 55 20.13 2.11 15.83
CA LEU A 55 20.69 3.42 16.13
C LEU A 55 22.00 3.26 16.93
N PRO A 56 23.01 4.15 16.70
CA PRO A 56 24.20 4.17 17.51
C PRO A 56 23.87 4.65 18.91
N LEU A 57 24.45 4.01 19.93
CA LEU A 57 24.38 4.45 21.31
C LEU A 57 25.58 5.34 21.65
N VAL A 58 25.31 6.48 22.28
CA VAL A 58 26.34 7.40 22.76
C VAL A 58 26.43 7.27 24.29
N TYR A 59 27.65 7.29 24.80
CA TYR A 59 27.91 7.13 26.21
C TYR A 59 28.70 8.33 26.74
N TRP A 60 28.34 8.80 27.92
CA TRP A 60 29.15 9.75 28.68
C TRP A 60 30.39 9.06 29.22
N GLN A 61 31.55 9.74 29.14
CA GLN A 61 32.80 9.26 29.75
C GLN A 61 32.92 9.83 31.15
N GLY A 62 33.06 8.93 32.14
CA GLY A 62 33.14 9.32 33.54
C GLY A 62 34.55 9.70 34.02
N SER A 63 35.59 9.52 33.18
CA SER A 63 36.98 9.90 33.49
C SER A 63 37.82 10.06 32.24
N ASP A 64 38.90 10.83 32.32
CA ASP A 64 39.81 11.13 31.21
C ASP A 64 40.50 9.88 30.62
N ASN A 65 40.64 8.82 31.41
CA ASN A 65 41.27 7.54 30.99
C ASN A 65 40.25 6.43 30.69
N ALA A 66 38.94 6.71 30.64
CA ALA A 66 37.94 5.71 30.33
C ALA A 66 38.03 5.27 28.87
N ARG A 67 37.97 3.95 28.63
CA ARG A 67 37.95 3.40 27.27
C ARG A 67 36.60 3.72 26.60
N LYS A 68 36.67 4.20 25.34
CA LYS A 68 35.48 4.50 24.52
C LYS A 68 34.75 3.18 24.21
N LYS A 69 33.43 3.21 24.46
CA LYS A 69 32.55 2.06 24.16
C LYS A 69 32.27 2.00 22.66
N LEU A 70 32.27 0.77 22.14
CA LEU A 70 31.91 0.52 20.74
C LEU A 70 30.39 0.45 20.60
N THR A 71 29.85 1.02 19.54
CA THR A 71 28.44 0.88 19.16
C THR A 71 28.33 0.37 17.73
N LYS A 72 27.22 -0.27 17.39
CA LYS A 72 26.94 -0.82 16.07
C LYS A 72 25.78 -0.05 15.45
N MET A 73 25.83 0.14 14.13
CA MET A 73 24.72 0.55 13.30
C MET A 73 24.40 -0.55 12.30
N ALA A 74 23.13 -0.81 12.06
CA ALA A 74 22.68 -1.78 11.07
C ALA A 74 21.65 -1.16 10.13
N TRP A 75 21.60 -1.70 8.91
CA TRP A 75 20.62 -1.35 7.88
C TRP A 75 19.88 -2.61 7.43
N ASP A 76 18.58 -2.51 7.36
CA ASP A 76 17.74 -3.54 6.73
C ASP A 76 17.41 -3.15 5.28
N LYS A 77 16.87 -4.11 4.55
CA LYS A 77 16.53 -3.98 3.12
C LYS A 77 15.04 -4.13 2.96
N LYS A 78 14.36 -3.05 2.59
CA LYS A 78 12.97 -3.11 2.14
C LYS A 78 12.89 -2.99 0.61
N TYR A 79 11.86 -3.56 0.03
CA TYR A 79 11.73 -3.64 -1.42
C TYR A 79 10.38 -3.08 -1.85
N ILE A 80 10.42 -2.18 -2.83
CA ILE A 80 9.23 -1.83 -3.60
C ILE A 80 9.15 -2.79 -4.77
N VAL A 81 8.02 -3.45 -4.94
CA VAL A 81 7.70 -4.32 -6.08
C VAL A 81 6.72 -3.59 -6.97
N ALA A 82 7.03 -3.50 -8.26
CA ALA A 82 6.13 -2.87 -9.23
C ALA A 82 5.15 -3.90 -9.75
N GLU A 83 3.87 -3.61 -9.60
CA GLU A 83 2.76 -4.38 -10.12
C GLU A 83 2.10 -3.66 -11.28
N GLU A 84 1.49 -4.41 -12.19
CA GLU A 84 0.87 -3.89 -13.39
C GLU A 84 -0.62 -3.68 -13.19
N MET A 85 -1.09 -2.49 -13.55
CA MET A 85 -2.50 -2.21 -13.77
C MET A 85 -2.74 -2.10 -15.27
N ALA A 86 -3.78 -2.78 -15.77
CA ALA A 86 -4.14 -2.76 -17.17
C ALA A 86 -5.65 -2.60 -17.35
N VAL A 87 -6.04 -1.92 -18.41
CA VAL A 87 -7.43 -1.85 -18.86
C VAL A 87 -7.47 -1.94 -20.38
N ILE A 88 -8.48 -2.62 -20.91
CA ILE A 88 -8.77 -2.70 -22.35
C ILE A 88 -10.19 -2.19 -22.53
N VAL A 89 -10.35 -1.21 -23.42
CA VAL A 89 -11.65 -0.61 -23.77
C VAL A 89 -11.90 -0.86 -25.26
N PRO A 90 -12.76 -1.83 -25.63
CA PRO A 90 -13.14 -2.07 -27.02
C PRO A 90 -14.22 -1.07 -27.44
N ILE A 91 -14.12 -0.56 -28.67
CA ILE A 91 -15.08 0.36 -29.28
C ILE A 91 -15.30 -0.09 -30.73
N PRO A 92 -16.55 -0.18 -31.24
CA PRO A 92 -16.82 -0.45 -32.65
C PRO A 92 -16.26 0.67 -33.54
N GLU A 93 -15.67 0.31 -34.69
CA GLU A 93 -15.13 1.30 -35.65
C GLU A 93 -16.20 2.26 -36.14
N ASN A 94 -17.40 1.75 -36.45
CA ASN A 94 -18.53 2.58 -36.90
C ASN A 94 -18.87 3.69 -35.87
N VAL A 95 -18.73 3.42 -34.57
CA VAL A 95 -18.98 4.43 -33.53
C VAL A 95 -17.90 5.51 -33.52
N LEU A 96 -16.66 5.15 -33.86
CA LEU A 96 -15.56 6.11 -33.95
C LEU A 96 -15.68 6.99 -35.22
N ASP A 97 -16.14 6.41 -36.32
CA ASP A 97 -16.29 7.11 -37.61
C ASP A 97 -17.52 8.01 -37.63
N ASP A 98 -18.62 7.58 -37.02
CA ASP A 98 -19.90 8.31 -36.99
C ASP A 98 -20.01 9.31 -35.82
N ALA A 99 -19.06 9.34 -34.90
CA ALA A 99 -19.13 10.22 -33.75
C ALA A 99 -18.75 11.66 -34.09
N ASP A 100 -19.62 12.59 -33.78
CA ASP A 100 -19.40 14.05 -33.95
C ASP A 100 -18.44 14.61 -32.85
N TYR A 101 -17.90 13.78 -31.95
CA TYR A 101 -17.05 14.18 -30.84
C TYR A 101 -15.89 13.22 -30.61
N ASP A 102 -14.84 13.71 -29.94
CA ASP A 102 -13.66 12.90 -29.60
C ASP A 102 -13.97 11.90 -28.46
N ILE A 103 -14.34 10.67 -28.84
CA ILE A 103 -14.61 9.57 -27.89
C ILE A 103 -13.39 9.29 -27.01
N TRP A 104 -12.20 9.33 -27.58
CA TRP A 104 -10.98 9.10 -26.82
C TRP A 104 -10.71 10.20 -25.78
N GLY A 105 -11.06 11.43 -26.07
CA GLY A 105 -11.02 12.55 -25.14
C GLY A 105 -11.94 12.38 -23.95
N GLU A 106 -13.08 11.68 -24.10
CA GLU A 106 -14.00 11.37 -23.00
C GLU A 106 -13.58 10.11 -22.22
N VAL A 107 -13.06 9.10 -22.89
CA VAL A 107 -12.63 7.84 -22.27
C VAL A 107 -11.40 8.02 -21.39
N LYS A 108 -10.43 8.84 -21.79
CA LYS A 108 -9.19 9.09 -21.03
C LYS A 108 -9.42 9.52 -19.58
N PRO A 109 -10.23 10.51 -19.24
CA PRO A 109 -10.46 10.92 -17.84
C PRO A 109 -11.09 9.80 -17.01
N ARG A 110 -11.95 8.97 -17.62
CA ARG A 110 -12.56 7.82 -16.94
C ARG A 110 -11.55 6.73 -16.61
N ILE A 111 -10.59 6.47 -17.50
CA ILE A 111 -9.48 5.55 -17.24
C ILE A 111 -8.61 6.09 -16.10
N GLN A 112 -8.33 7.39 -16.09
CA GLN A 112 -7.55 8.04 -15.02
C GLN A 112 -8.21 7.86 -13.66
N GLU A 113 -9.50 8.12 -13.56
CA GLU A 113 -10.29 7.94 -12.35
C GLU A 113 -10.28 6.46 -11.90
N ALA A 114 -10.51 5.53 -12.82
CA ALA A 114 -10.54 4.10 -12.52
C ALA A 114 -9.17 3.58 -12.01
N MET A 115 -8.06 4.01 -12.62
CA MET A 115 -6.71 3.65 -12.18
C MET A 115 -6.39 4.23 -10.80
N GLY A 116 -6.71 5.51 -10.57
CA GLY A 116 -6.54 6.15 -9.28
C GLY A 116 -7.37 5.47 -8.18
N LYS A 117 -8.64 5.17 -8.47
CA LYS A 117 -9.52 4.43 -7.56
C LYS A 117 -8.96 3.05 -7.21
N LYS A 118 -8.49 2.30 -8.21
CA LYS A 118 -7.95 0.94 -8.00
C LYS A 118 -6.71 0.95 -7.11
N PHE A 119 -5.81 1.91 -7.34
CA PHE A 119 -4.64 2.07 -6.49
C PHE A 119 -5.01 2.45 -5.05
N ASP A 120 -5.91 3.42 -4.87
CA ASP A 120 -6.39 3.84 -3.56
C ASP A 120 -7.04 2.69 -2.78
N GLN A 121 -7.87 1.86 -3.44
CA GLN A 121 -8.48 0.68 -2.83
C GLN A 121 -7.43 -0.33 -2.35
N ALA A 122 -6.43 -0.63 -3.19
CA ALA A 122 -5.36 -1.56 -2.84
C ALA A 122 -4.51 -1.06 -1.67
N VAL A 123 -4.28 0.25 -1.56
CA VAL A 123 -3.44 0.87 -0.52
C VAL A 123 -4.18 1.04 0.81
N PHE A 124 -5.42 1.54 0.78
CA PHE A 124 -6.14 1.88 2.02
C PHE A 124 -6.80 0.68 2.67
N THR A 125 -7.48 -0.14 1.90
CA THR A 125 -8.32 -1.24 2.39
C THR A 125 -7.93 -2.62 1.86
N GLY A 126 -6.99 -2.69 0.92
CA GLY A 126 -6.46 -3.92 0.33
C GLY A 126 -7.39 -4.60 -0.67
N ILE A 127 -8.51 -3.98 -1.06
CA ILE A 127 -9.44 -4.55 -2.04
C ILE A 127 -8.72 -4.78 -3.37
N ASP A 128 -8.77 -6.02 -3.86
CA ASP A 128 -8.09 -6.48 -5.08
C ASP A 128 -6.58 -6.16 -5.12
N LYS A 129 -5.94 -6.21 -3.96
CA LYS A 129 -4.51 -5.95 -3.81
C LYS A 129 -3.68 -7.04 -4.50
N PRO A 130 -2.69 -6.69 -5.36
CA PRO A 130 -1.79 -7.68 -5.94
C PRO A 130 -0.85 -8.26 -4.88
N THR A 131 -0.37 -9.49 -5.11
CA THR A 131 0.50 -10.24 -4.18
C THR A 131 1.81 -9.53 -3.87
N GLY A 132 2.37 -8.79 -4.85
CA GLY A 132 3.64 -8.08 -4.67
C GLY A 132 3.52 -6.82 -3.81
N PHE A 133 2.33 -6.30 -3.55
CA PHE A 133 2.14 -5.18 -2.66
C PHE A 133 2.22 -5.60 -1.19
N ARG A 134 2.73 -4.71 -0.36
CA ARG A 134 2.63 -4.85 1.09
C ARG A 134 1.18 -4.91 1.55
N ALA A 135 0.97 -5.28 2.82
CA ALA A 135 -0.35 -5.17 3.45
C ALA A 135 -0.85 -3.71 3.41
N ASP A 136 -2.13 -3.54 3.15
CA ASP A 136 -2.82 -2.26 3.15
C ASP A 136 -2.70 -1.54 4.51
N LEU A 137 -3.02 -0.25 4.53
CA LEU A 137 -2.90 0.57 5.72
C LEU A 137 -3.80 0.10 6.86
N LEU A 138 -5.04 -0.31 6.55
CA LEU A 138 -5.97 -0.81 7.56
C LEU A 138 -5.50 -2.13 8.18
N THR A 139 -5.11 -3.11 7.36
CA THR A 139 -4.57 -4.40 7.85
C THR A 139 -3.28 -4.19 8.64
N SER A 140 -2.42 -3.26 8.20
CA SER A 140 -1.20 -2.89 8.92
C SER A 140 -1.50 -2.30 10.30
N ALA A 141 -2.48 -1.39 10.39
CA ALA A 141 -2.91 -0.80 11.65
C ALA A 141 -3.53 -1.85 12.60
N LEU A 142 -4.32 -2.78 12.08
CA LEU A 142 -4.91 -3.87 12.87
C LEU A 142 -3.82 -4.80 13.45
N ASN A 143 -2.78 -5.12 12.69
CA ASN A 143 -1.69 -5.99 13.14
C ASN A 143 -0.77 -5.32 14.16
N THR A 144 -0.52 -4.01 14.04
CA THR A 144 0.30 -3.24 14.98
C THR A 144 -0.48 -2.73 16.19
N GLY A 145 -1.81 -2.92 16.23
CA GLY A 145 -2.67 -2.40 17.30
C GLY A 145 -2.88 -0.89 17.24
N ALA A 146 -2.58 -0.26 16.09
CA ALA A 146 -2.78 1.17 15.83
C ALA A 146 -4.22 1.47 15.38
N THR A 147 -5.20 0.92 16.06
CA THR A 147 -6.63 1.11 15.77
C THR A 147 -7.38 1.65 16.98
N ILE A 148 -8.34 2.51 16.74
CA ILE A 148 -9.26 3.05 17.74
C ILE A 148 -10.68 2.64 17.35
N THR A 149 -11.37 1.94 18.25
CA THR A 149 -12.79 1.67 18.10
C THR A 149 -13.55 2.74 18.88
N PRO A 150 -14.35 3.59 18.21
CA PRO A 150 -15.15 4.59 18.90
C PRO A 150 -16.18 3.87 19.80
N GLY A 151 -16.09 4.10 21.11
CA GLY A 151 -17.18 3.72 22.02
C GLY A 151 -18.27 4.80 22.03
N SER A 152 -18.72 5.19 23.23
CA SER A 152 -19.58 6.37 23.43
C SER A 152 -18.83 7.71 23.29
N ASN A 153 -17.55 7.68 22.89
CA ASN A 153 -16.69 8.87 22.78
C ASN A 153 -17.05 9.70 21.54
N SER A 154 -16.87 11.02 21.66
CA SER A 154 -17.01 11.93 20.52
C SER A 154 -15.96 11.61 19.44
N LEU A 155 -16.26 11.96 18.18
CA LEU A 155 -15.30 11.83 17.08
C LEU A 155 -13.99 12.56 17.40
N TYR A 156 -14.05 13.73 18.03
CA TYR A 156 -12.88 14.49 18.45
C TYR A 156 -11.93 13.66 19.33
N LYS A 157 -12.48 13.01 20.36
CA LYS A 157 -11.67 12.16 21.24
C LYS A 157 -11.07 10.96 20.50
N SER A 158 -11.84 10.33 19.61
CA SER A 158 -11.34 9.20 18.80
C SER A 158 -10.20 9.61 17.87
N ILE A 159 -10.26 10.82 17.32
CA ILE A 159 -9.17 11.40 16.51
C ILE A 159 -7.94 11.66 17.39
N SER A 160 -8.12 12.30 18.55
CA SER A 160 -7.04 12.56 19.49
C SER A 160 -6.35 11.29 19.95
N ASP A 161 -7.11 10.24 20.29
CA ASP A 161 -6.57 8.93 20.67
C ASP A 161 -5.79 8.27 19.51
N ALA A 162 -6.26 8.44 18.26
CA ALA A 162 -5.56 7.95 17.08
C ALA A 162 -4.24 8.72 16.82
N MET A 163 -4.24 10.05 17.01
CA MET A 163 -3.00 10.86 16.95
C MET A 163 -1.99 10.39 17.97
N THR A 164 -2.41 10.19 19.22
CA THR A 164 -1.57 9.68 20.30
C THR A 164 -0.90 8.35 19.92
N LYS A 165 -1.61 7.43 19.26
CA LYS A 165 -1.04 6.16 18.77
C LYS A 165 0.09 6.36 17.77
N VAL A 166 -0.03 7.33 16.86
CA VAL A 166 1.02 7.67 15.89
C VAL A 166 2.21 8.30 16.59
N GLU A 167 1.98 9.19 17.54
CA GLU A 167 3.00 9.90 18.34
C GLU A 167 3.76 8.94 19.26
N GLU A 168 3.08 7.99 19.91
CA GLU A 168 3.70 6.89 20.68
C GLU A 168 4.62 6.04 19.80
N SER A 169 4.32 5.91 18.50
CA SER A 169 5.18 5.25 17.52
C SER A 169 6.36 6.13 17.07
N GLY A 170 6.45 7.38 17.56
CA GLY A 170 7.55 8.32 17.26
C GLY A 170 7.44 9.03 15.92
N TYR A 171 6.22 9.19 15.41
CA TYR A 171 5.92 9.95 14.20
C TYR A 171 5.04 11.15 14.49
N ASN A 172 5.20 12.22 13.71
CA ASN A 172 4.34 13.40 13.78
C ASN A 172 3.17 13.22 12.82
N VAL A 173 1.96 13.52 13.27
CA VAL A 173 0.79 13.49 12.39
C VAL A 173 0.87 14.63 11.39
N THR A 174 0.79 14.32 10.09
CA THR A 174 0.79 15.31 9.01
C THR A 174 -0.61 15.58 8.46
N GLY A 175 -1.57 14.70 8.71
CA GLY A 175 -2.93 14.90 8.24
C GLY A 175 -3.88 13.74 8.49
N PHE A 176 -5.08 13.93 7.97
CA PHE A 176 -6.20 13.00 8.06
C PHE A 176 -6.70 12.62 6.67
N LEU A 177 -7.11 11.36 6.53
CA LEU A 177 -7.69 10.84 5.30
C LEU A 177 -8.98 10.08 5.61
N GLY A 178 -10.02 10.30 4.82
CA GLY A 178 -11.25 9.54 4.95
C GLY A 178 -12.25 9.83 3.85
N GLY A 179 -13.47 9.31 3.97
CA GLY A 179 -14.53 9.55 3.00
C GLY A 179 -15.06 10.98 3.01
N VAL A 180 -15.75 11.36 1.95
CA VAL A 180 -16.36 12.71 1.82
C VAL A 180 -17.41 12.97 2.90
N ASP A 181 -18.07 11.93 3.41
CA ASP A 181 -19.06 11.99 4.49
C ASP A 181 -18.49 12.55 5.80
N LEU A 182 -17.19 12.40 6.02
CA LEU A 182 -16.51 12.98 7.19
C LEU A 182 -16.56 14.51 7.23
N LYS A 183 -16.71 15.18 6.09
CA LYS A 183 -16.86 16.65 6.08
C LYS A 183 -18.03 17.12 6.93
N GLY A 184 -19.15 16.38 6.90
CA GLY A 184 -20.31 16.62 7.78
C GLY A 184 -19.95 16.43 9.24
N LYS A 185 -19.35 15.29 9.57
CA LYS A 185 -18.96 14.94 10.94
C LYS A 185 -17.94 15.92 11.54
N PHE A 186 -16.99 16.43 10.76
CA PHE A 186 -16.09 17.49 11.23
C PHE A 186 -16.80 18.81 11.55
N ARG A 187 -17.84 19.16 10.79
CA ARG A 187 -18.64 20.38 11.07
C ARG A 187 -19.55 20.23 12.30
N GLU A 188 -19.94 19.00 12.61
CA GLU A 188 -20.81 18.66 13.75
C GLU A 188 -20.01 18.46 15.05
N MET A 189 -18.68 18.56 15.02
CA MET A 189 -17.87 18.46 16.24
C MET A 189 -18.12 19.65 17.15
N VAL A 190 -18.69 19.38 18.31
CA VAL A 190 -18.98 20.37 19.36
C VAL A 190 -18.33 19.96 20.67
N ASP A 191 -18.05 20.95 21.50
CA ASP A 191 -17.57 20.74 22.87
C ASP A 191 -18.71 20.28 23.80
N THR A 192 -18.40 20.13 25.08
CA THR A 192 -19.39 19.75 26.10
C THR A 192 -20.48 20.80 26.34
N THR A 193 -20.26 22.02 25.86
CA THR A 193 -21.22 23.14 25.97
C THR A 193 -22.04 23.32 24.68
N GLY A 194 -21.81 22.50 23.65
CA GLY A 194 -22.51 22.57 22.36
C GLY A 194 -21.92 23.60 21.39
N GLN A 195 -20.75 24.18 21.69
CA GLN A 195 -20.07 25.10 20.78
C GLN A 195 -19.20 24.35 19.77
N PRO A 196 -19.13 24.79 18.49
CA PRO A 196 -18.26 24.18 17.50
C PRO A 196 -16.79 24.25 17.93
N ILE A 197 -16.10 23.11 17.90
CA ILE A 197 -14.68 23.03 18.18
C ILE A 197 -13.91 23.63 16.98
N LYS A 198 -13.28 24.79 17.21
CA LYS A 198 -12.49 25.50 16.20
C LYS A 198 -11.14 25.91 16.77
N GLY A 199 -10.15 26.08 15.86
CA GLY A 199 -8.82 26.58 16.24
C GLY A 199 -7.96 25.60 17.04
N THR A 200 -8.35 24.33 17.07
CA THR A 200 -7.57 23.26 17.68
C THR A 200 -6.52 22.74 16.70
N GLU A 201 -5.55 21.97 17.19
CA GLU A 201 -4.53 21.30 16.36
C GLU A 201 -5.21 20.43 15.30
N ILE A 202 -6.25 19.69 15.65
CA ILE A 202 -7.04 18.87 14.72
C ILE A 202 -7.66 19.71 13.60
N ASP A 203 -8.08 20.94 13.89
CA ASP A 203 -8.69 21.82 12.89
C ASP A 203 -7.64 22.38 11.90
N SER A 204 -6.43 22.62 12.35
CA SER A 204 -5.33 23.16 11.56
C SER A 204 -4.65 22.13 10.63
N MET A 205 -4.80 20.83 10.91
CA MET A 205 -4.16 19.79 10.13
C MET A 205 -4.79 19.59 8.74
N SER A 206 -3.99 19.10 7.81
CA SER A 206 -4.43 18.78 6.45
C SER A 206 -5.49 17.68 6.47
N LYS A 207 -6.64 17.94 5.86
CA LYS A 207 -7.76 17.00 5.75
C LYS A 207 -7.94 16.62 4.28
N ALA A 208 -7.64 15.39 3.93
CA ALA A 208 -7.88 14.84 2.59
C ALA A 208 -9.13 13.96 2.59
N PHE A 209 -9.93 14.10 1.56
CA PHE A 209 -11.17 13.34 1.41
C PHE A 209 -11.12 12.55 0.10
N VAL A 210 -11.37 11.26 0.20
CA VAL A 210 -11.44 10.35 -0.94
C VAL A 210 -12.80 10.52 -1.60
N ASP A 211 -12.82 11.06 -2.80
CA ASP A 211 -14.02 11.39 -3.59
C ASP A 211 -14.20 10.49 -4.82
N ASN A 212 -13.23 9.64 -5.13
CA ASN A 212 -13.26 8.69 -6.25
C ASN A 212 -13.98 7.35 -5.93
N GLY A 213 -14.62 7.24 -4.76
CA GLY A 213 -15.33 6.02 -4.35
C GLY A 213 -14.43 4.84 -3.96
N ALA A 214 -13.15 5.09 -3.67
CA ALA A 214 -12.22 4.06 -3.18
C ALA A 214 -12.32 3.81 -1.68
N TRP A 215 -12.93 4.72 -0.92
CA TRP A 215 -13.03 4.63 0.54
C TRP A 215 -14.25 3.83 0.98
N ASP A 216 -14.00 2.77 1.75
CA ASP A 216 -15.08 1.99 2.37
C ASP A 216 -15.26 2.41 3.85
N LYS A 217 -16.31 3.15 4.10
CA LYS A 217 -16.67 3.63 5.45
C LYS A 217 -17.10 2.53 6.42
N THR A 218 -17.39 1.32 5.92
CA THR A 218 -17.72 0.16 6.78
C THR A 218 -16.47 -0.49 7.37
N LEU A 219 -15.32 -0.31 6.72
CA LEU A 219 -14.04 -0.83 7.13
C LEU A 219 -13.23 0.18 7.95
N ALA A 220 -13.23 1.43 7.54
CA ALA A 220 -12.50 2.50 8.23
C ALA A 220 -13.27 3.81 8.20
N GLN A 221 -13.37 4.49 9.33
CA GLN A 221 -13.99 5.81 9.41
C GLN A 221 -12.99 6.90 9.01
N LEU A 222 -11.79 6.84 9.55
CA LEU A 222 -10.72 7.83 9.36
C LEU A 222 -9.37 7.17 9.49
N LEU A 223 -8.42 7.62 8.68
CA LEU A 223 -6.99 7.33 8.78
C LEU A 223 -6.25 8.59 9.23
N VAL A 224 -5.39 8.44 10.22
CA VAL A 224 -4.54 9.50 10.79
C VAL A 224 -3.10 9.08 10.66
N GLY A 225 -2.18 9.97 10.32
CA GLY A 225 -0.78 9.59 10.31
C GLY A 225 0.18 10.54 9.63
N ASP A 226 1.42 10.06 9.50
CA ASP A 226 2.49 10.73 8.76
C ASP A 226 2.54 10.19 7.32
N PHE A 227 1.87 10.87 6.42
CA PHE A 227 1.80 10.48 5.00
C PHE A 227 3.15 10.60 4.28
N SER A 228 4.11 11.34 4.82
CA SER A 228 5.46 11.43 4.25
C SER A 228 6.25 10.13 4.37
N GLN A 229 5.87 9.26 5.31
CA GLN A 229 6.47 7.94 5.50
C GLN A 229 6.01 6.90 4.49
N ALA A 230 4.88 7.11 3.84
CA ALA A 230 4.47 6.27 2.73
C ALA A 230 5.12 6.75 1.43
N VAL A 231 5.68 5.82 0.67
CA VAL A 231 6.37 6.13 -0.59
C VAL A 231 5.81 5.29 -1.73
N TYR A 232 5.76 5.88 -2.92
CA TYR A 232 5.42 5.15 -4.13
C TYR A 232 6.43 5.45 -5.24
N ALA A 233 6.56 4.53 -6.17
CA ALA A 233 7.42 4.68 -7.33
C ALA A 233 6.76 4.10 -8.58
N ILE A 234 6.95 4.75 -9.70
CA ILE A 234 6.44 4.33 -11.01
C ILE A 234 7.57 3.59 -11.72
N ARG A 235 7.29 2.38 -12.20
CA ARG A 235 8.23 1.57 -12.96
C ARG A 235 8.12 1.84 -14.46
N GLN A 236 6.90 1.87 -14.95
CA GLN A 236 6.56 2.11 -16.34
C GLN A 236 5.42 3.10 -16.37
N ASP A 237 5.67 4.18 -17.09
CA ASP A 237 4.66 5.16 -17.37
C ASP A 237 3.52 4.54 -18.17
N ILE A 238 2.41 5.23 -18.23
CA ILE A 238 1.24 4.76 -18.93
C ILE A 238 1.57 4.57 -20.40
N THR A 239 1.32 3.37 -20.88
CA THR A 239 1.51 3.00 -22.27
C THR A 239 0.15 2.78 -22.91
N PHE A 240 -0.09 3.47 -24.02
CA PHE A 240 -1.27 3.29 -24.86
C PHE A 240 -0.92 2.41 -26.02
N LYS A 241 -1.80 1.48 -26.31
CA LYS A 241 -1.72 0.72 -27.56
C LYS A 241 -3.11 0.53 -28.12
N ILE A 242 -3.29 1.01 -29.34
CA ILE A 242 -4.48 0.72 -30.15
C ILE A 242 -4.30 -0.69 -30.72
N LEU A 243 -5.30 -1.50 -30.54
CA LEU A 243 -5.39 -2.87 -31.04
C LEU A 243 -6.51 -2.94 -32.06
N ASP A 244 -6.19 -3.36 -33.27
CA ASP A 244 -7.11 -3.54 -34.40
C ASP A 244 -7.28 -5.01 -34.81
N GLN A 245 -6.35 -5.89 -34.44
CA GLN A 245 -6.30 -7.29 -34.87
C GLN A 245 -6.07 -8.23 -33.68
N ALA A 246 -6.70 -7.96 -32.55
CA ALA A 246 -6.54 -8.77 -31.35
C ALA A 246 -7.83 -9.57 -31.02
N VAL A 247 -7.65 -10.70 -30.38
CA VAL A 247 -8.74 -11.46 -29.78
C VAL A 247 -8.75 -11.18 -28.28
N ILE A 248 -9.89 -10.72 -27.76
CA ILE A 248 -10.11 -10.46 -26.34
C ILE A 248 -10.86 -11.64 -25.75
N GLN A 249 -10.26 -12.26 -24.73
CA GLN A 249 -10.81 -13.42 -24.04
C GLN A 249 -11.19 -13.05 -22.60
N ASP A 250 -12.20 -13.72 -22.08
CA ASP A 250 -12.52 -13.66 -20.65
C ASP A 250 -11.36 -14.26 -19.84
N PRO A 251 -10.80 -13.52 -18.87
CA PRO A 251 -9.66 -14.01 -18.09
C PRO A 251 -9.98 -15.19 -17.17
N ALA A 252 -11.27 -15.43 -16.83
CA ALA A 252 -11.69 -16.52 -15.95
C ALA A 252 -12.04 -17.80 -16.71
N THR A 253 -12.73 -17.67 -17.86
CA THR A 253 -13.22 -18.82 -18.64
C THR A 253 -12.36 -19.13 -19.85
N GLY A 254 -11.58 -18.16 -20.36
CA GLY A 254 -10.83 -18.25 -21.61
C GLY A 254 -11.70 -18.18 -22.87
N GLU A 255 -12.99 -17.93 -22.73
CA GLU A 255 -13.91 -17.76 -23.87
C GLU A 255 -13.59 -16.48 -24.62
N ILE A 256 -13.72 -16.54 -25.94
CA ILE A 256 -13.53 -15.36 -26.81
C ILE A 256 -14.73 -14.43 -26.64
N LEU A 257 -14.49 -13.24 -26.09
CA LEU A 257 -15.48 -12.17 -25.96
C LEU A 257 -15.61 -11.34 -27.22
N TYR A 258 -14.48 -10.97 -27.81
CA TYR A 258 -14.41 -10.15 -29.04
C TYR A 258 -13.24 -10.62 -29.91
N ASN A 259 -13.49 -10.71 -31.21
CA ASN A 259 -12.47 -10.82 -32.25
C ASN A 259 -12.45 -9.51 -33.03
N LEU A 260 -11.56 -8.59 -32.67
CA LEU A 260 -11.58 -7.20 -33.16
C LEU A 260 -11.64 -7.12 -34.69
N ALA A 261 -10.91 -8.00 -35.39
CA ALA A 261 -10.87 -8.02 -36.84
C ALA A 261 -12.15 -8.58 -37.51
N GLN A 262 -12.91 -9.41 -36.81
CA GLN A 262 -14.15 -9.99 -37.33
C GLN A 262 -15.40 -9.18 -36.95
N ASP A 263 -15.28 -8.46 -35.82
CA ASP A 263 -16.39 -7.71 -35.22
C ASP A 263 -16.31 -6.20 -35.59
N ASP A 264 -15.38 -5.82 -36.48
CA ASP A 264 -15.10 -4.43 -36.88
C ASP A 264 -14.94 -3.51 -35.63
N MET A 265 -14.02 -3.88 -34.74
CA MET A 265 -13.78 -3.19 -33.49
C MET A 265 -12.31 -2.78 -33.32
N VAL A 266 -12.12 -1.67 -32.63
CA VAL A 266 -10.81 -1.19 -32.15
C VAL A 266 -10.80 -1.18 -30.65
N ALA A 267 -9.70 -1.62 -30.03
CA ALA A 267 -9.55 -1.56 -28.58
C ALA A 267 -8.38 -0.69 -28.16
N LEU A 268 -8.57 0.11 -27.13
CA LEU A 268 -7.51 0.85 -26.46
C LEU A 268 -7.03 0.05 -25.26
N ARG A 269 -5.77 -0.40 -25.30
CA ARG A 269 -5.10 -1.01 -24.14
C ARG A 269 -4.26 0.03 -23.44
N VAL A 270 -4.51 0.22 -22.14
CA VAL A 270 -3.74 1.12 -21.27
C VAL A 270 -3.11 0.30 -20.18
N THR A 271 -1.80 0.44 -19.97
CA THR A 271 -1.05 -0.26 -18.94
C THR A 271 -0.17 0.70 -18.17
N MET A 272 -0.07 0.51 -16.85
CA MET A 272 0.80 1.25 -15.94
C MET A 272 1.40 0.30 -14.91
N ARG A 273 2.68 0.52 -14.54
CA ARG A 273 3.34 -0.29 -13.51
C ARG A 273 3.86 0.61 -12.40
N LEU A 274 3.45 0.35 -11.17
CA LEU A 274 3.84 1.11 -10.00
C LEU A 274 3.94 0.22 -8.76
N GLY A 275 4.63 0.71 -7.75
CA GLY A 275 4.73 0.06 -6.45
C GLY A 275 4.70 1.07 -5.32
N TRP A 276 4.39 0.61 -4.11
CA TRP A 276 4.40 1.42 -2.91
C TRP A 276 4.93 0.66 -1.71
N GLU A 277 5.43 1.40 -0.70
CA GLU A 277 5.97 0.81 0.53
C GLU A 277 5.98 1.84 1.67
N ILE A 278 6.07 1.37 2.91
CA ILE A 278 6.37 2.17 4.09
C ILE A 278 7.74 1.73 4.61
N PRO A 279 8.78 2.54 4.46
CA PRO A 279 10.13 2.22 4.92
C PRO A 279 10.20 1.89 6.41
N ASN A 280 9.44 2.62 7.24
CA ASN A 280 9.35 2.44 8.68
C ASN A 280 10.75 2.35 9.37
N PRO A 281 11.61 3.40 9.23
CA PRO A 281 12.95 3.38 9.82
C PRO A 281 12.87 3.35 11.35
N ILE A 282 13.90 2.80 11.99
CA ILE A 282 13.99 2.81 13.45
C ILE A 282 14.00 4.24 13.99
N ASN A 283 13.30 4.46 15.09
CA ASN A 283 13.38 5.69 15.86
C ASN A 283 13.63 5.38 17.35
N SER A 284 14.03 6.40 18.10
CA SER A 284 14.41 6.26 19.51
C SER A 284 13.22 6.07 20.45
N LEU A 285 12.01 6.54 20.05
CA LEU A 285 10.80 6.45 20.87
C LEU A 285 10.20 5.06 20.82
N GLN A 286 10.15 4.46 19.64
CA GLN A 286 9.64 3.09 19.47
C GLN A 286 10.64 2.25 18.68
N PRO A 287 11.61 1.62 19.34
CA PRO A 287 12.62 0.78 18.68
C PRO A 287 12.03 -0.54 18.12
N ASN A 288 10.93 -1.04 18.67
CA ASN A 288 10.32 -2.27 18.22
C ASN A 288 9.57 -2.08 16.90
N GLU A 289 10.10 -2.66 15.82
CA GLU A 289 9.55 -2.58 14.48
C GLU A 289 8.15 -3.22 14.36
N ALA A 290 7.84 -4.23 15.18
CA ALA A 290 6.57 -4.95 15.13
C ALA A 290 5.36 -4.08 15.55
N VAL A 291 5.57 -3.08 16.40
CA VAL A 291 4.51 -2.19 16.88
C VAL A 291 4.63 -0.77 16.37
N ARG A 292 5.80 -0.40 15.80
CA ARG A 292 6.04 0.93 15.25
C ARG A 292 5.33 1.07 13.90
N PHE A 293 4.36 2.00 13.81
CA PHE A 293 3.61 2.23 12.57
C PHE A 293 3.24 3.71 12.45
N PRO A 294 3.44 4.36 11.27
CA PRO A 294 3.22 5.79 11.10
C PRO A 294 1.76 6.18 10.88
N PHE A 295 0.82 5.25 10.97
CA PHE A 295 -0.59 5.50 10.77
C PHE A 295 -1.43 4.84 11.87
N ALA A 296 -2.58 5.46 12.16
CA ALA A 296 -3.61 4.87 13.01
C ALA A 296 -4.97 4.98 12.32
N VAL A 297 -5.84 4.02 12.56
CA VAL A 297 -7.17 3.96 11.95
C VAL A 297 -8.24 4.08 13.01
N VAL A 298 -9.18 5.00 12.82
CA VAL A 298 -10.44 5.03 13.56
C VAL A 298 -11.43 4.12 12.85
N LEU A 299 -11.82 3.04 13.51
CA LEU A 299 -12.79 2.08 12.98
C LEU A 299 -14.22 2.63 13.14
N PRO A 300 -15.18 2.24 12.30
CA PRO A 300 -16.58 2.54 12.58
C PRO A 300 -17.09 1.76 13.82
N SER A 301 -18.05 2.29 14.52
CA SER A 301 -18.67 1.61 15.69
C SER A 301 -19.29 0.24 15.35
N THR A 302 -19.68 0.07 14.10
CA THR A 302 -20.25 -1.18 13.54
C THR A 302 -19.20 -2.09 12.90
N TYR A 303 -17.92 -1.82 13.12
CA TYR A 303 -16.85 -2.61 12.51
C TYR A 303 -16.95 -4.09 12.90
N THR A 304 -16.94 -4.94 11.90
CA THR A 304 -16.82 -6.40 12.06
C THR A 304 -15.53 -6.86 11.40
N GLU A 305 -14.72 -7.63 12.11
CA GLU A 305 -13.46 -8.15 11.58
C GLU A 305 -13.69 -9.03 10.36
N GLN A 306 -13.19 -8.62 9.23
CA GLN A 306 -13.31 -9.34 7.95
C GLN A 306 -12.03 -10.06 7.54
N ARG A 307 -10.91 -9.78 8.23
CA ARG A 307 -9.63 -10.41 7.96
C ARG A 307 -9.56 -11.77 8.62
N VAL A 308 -8.77 -12.64 8.03
CA VAL A 308 -8.48 -13.96 8.59
C VAL A 308 -7.14 -13.95 9.29
N LYS A 309 -7.03 -14.78 10.31
CA LYS A 309 -5.79 -14.98 11.07
C LYS A 309 -4.85 -15.87 10.26
N VAL A 310 -3.60 -15.43 10.12
CA VAL A 310 -2.50 -16.20 9.52
C VAL A 310 -1.47 -16.46 10.61
N THR A 311 -1.20 -17.72 10.90
CA THR A 311 -0.31 -18.15 11.97
C THR A 311 0.93 -18.81 11.37
N PHE A 312 2.11 -18.28 11.69
CA PHE A 312 3.39 -18.88 11.32
C PHE A 312 3.96 -19.61 12.53
N THR A 313 4.33 -20.87 12.35
CA THR A 313 5.03 -21.67 13.37
C THR A 313 6.42 -21.99 12.86
N VAL A 314 7.44 -21.52 13.58
CA VAL A 314 8.85 -21.63 13.16
C VAL A 314 9.58 -22.62 14.07
N LYS A 315 10.20 -23.63 13.44
CA LYS A 315 10.99 -24.66 14.10
C LYS A 315 12.36 -24.82 13.43
N ASP A 316 13.30 -25.46 14.09
CA ASP A 316 14.55 -25.87 13.46
C ASP A 316 14.40 -27.19 12.67
N THR A 317 15.43 -27.56 11.93
CA THR A 317 15.50 -28.82 11.16
C THR A 317 16.22 -29.95 11.90
N SER A 318 16.32 -29.90 13.24
CA SER A 318 16.93 -30.98 14.02
C SER A 318 16.08 -32.25 14.00
N ALA A 319 16.64 -33.39 14.42
CA ALA A 319 15.91 -34.67 14.49
C ALA A 319 14.71 -34.60 15.45
N GLU A 320 14.81 -33.76 16.48
CA GLU A 320 13.69 -33.35 17.35
C GLU A 320 13.46 -31.84 17.14
N PRO A 321 12.53 -31.41 16.25
CA PRO A 321 12.37 -30.02 15.87
C PRO A 321 11.99 -29.14 17.05
N LYS A 322 12.87 -28.22 17.44
CA LYS A 322 12.65 -27.24 18.52
C LYS A 322 12.05 -25.95 17.94
N VAL A 323 11.16 -25.36 18.71
CA VAL A 323 10.59 -24.05 18.35
C VAL A 323 11.66 -22.97 18.44
N ILE A 324 11.60 -21.98 17.54
CA ILE A 324 12.54 -20.87 17.49
C ILE A 324 11.79 -19.63 18.00
N GLU A 325 12.17 -19.15 19.17
CA GLU A 325 11.72 -17.89 19.74
C GLU A 325 12.49 -16.72 19.13
N GLY A 326 11.84 -15.57 18.94
CA GLY A 326 12.45 -14.34 18.41
C GLY A 326 12.77 -14.36 16.93
N ALA A 327 12.35 -15.38 16.17
CA ALA A 327 12.50 -15.36 14.71
C ALA A 327 11.70 -14.20 14.10
N LYS A 328 12.34 -13.40 13.25
CA LYS A 328 11.71 -12.28 12.56
C LYS A 328 10.91 -12.81 11.38
N VAL A 329 9.60 -12.72 11.45
CA VAL A 329 8.67 -13.05 10.38
C VAL A 329 8.23 -11.75 9.71
N ASN A 330 8.55 -11.61 8.42
CA ASN A 330 8.04 -10.54 7.59
C ASN A 330 6.95 -11.13 6.68
N PHE A 331 5.74 -10.70 6.85
CA PHE A 331 4.59 -11.12 6.05
C PHE A 331 3.95 -9.89 5.40
N ASN A 332 3.94 -9.83 4.08
CA ASN A 332 3.44 -8.69 3.30
C ASN A 332 3.97 -7.33 3.77
N GLY A 333 5.26 -7.25 4.10
CA GLY A 333 5.92 -6.03 4.58
C GLY A 333 5.69 -5.71 6.06
N GLN A 334 4.90 -6.50 6.78
CA GLN A 334 4.72 -6.40 8.22
C GLN A 334 5.65 -7.35 8.96
N ILE A 335 6.08 -6.97 10.15
CA ILE A 335 7.05 -7.71 10.93
C ILE A 335 6.47 -8.07 12.28
N ALA A 336 6.62 -9.34 12.65
CA ALA A 336 6.42 -9.83 14.00
C ALA A 336 7.57 -10.79 14.38
N HIS A 337 7.81 -10.93 15.66
CA HIS A 337 8.76 -11.92 16.18
C HIS A 337 8.00 -13.09 16.79
N THR A 338 8.51 -14.29 16.60
CA THR A 338 7.90 -15.49 17.18
C THR A 338 7.99 -15.47 18.70
N ASP A 339 6.93 -15.91 19.36
CA ASP A 339 6.84 -16.09 20.81
C ASP A 339 7.65 -17.31 21.31
N ASN A 340 7.53 -17.61 22.60
CA ASN A 340 8.16 -18.77 23.24
C ASN A 340 7.66 -20.13 22.73
N LYS A 341 6.58 -20.14 21.94
CA LYS A 341 6.05 -21.32 21.25
C LYS A 341 6.47 -21.35 19.77
N GLY A 342 7.31 -20.41 19.35
CA GLY A 342 7.75 -20.25 17.97
C GLY A 342 6.64 -19.74 17.04
N VAL A 343 5.65 -19.01 17.58
CA VAL A 343 4.46 -18.59 16.82
C VAL A 343 4.48 -17.09 16.58
N ALA A 344 4.18 -16.67 15.36
CA ALA A 344 3.89 -15.30 14.99
C ALA A 344 2.53 -15.24 14.27
N GLU A 345 1.72 -14.23 14.59
CA GLU A 345 0.35 -14.10 14.12
C GLU A 345 0.13 -12.80 13.35
N PHE A 346 -0.59 -12.90 12.25
CA PHE A 346 -0.97 -11.77 11.41
C PHE A 346 -2.45 -11.86 11.03
N ARG A 347 -3.01 -10.73 10.65
CA ARG A 347 -4.28 -10.66 9.94
C ARG A 347 -4.02 -10.38 8.47
N ALA A 348 -4.83 -10.98 7.61
CA ALA A 348 -4.76 -10.78 6.17
C ALA A 348 -6.15 -10.84 5.56
N GLU A 349 -6.30 -10.30 4.36
CA GLU A 349 -7.54 -10.35 3.61
C GLU A 349 -7.85 -11.77 3.14
N LYS A 350 -9.15 -12.07 3.04
CA LYS A 350 -9.65 -13.34 2.50
C LYS A 350 -9.36 -13.44 1.00
N ASN A 351 -9.17 -14.69 0.51
CA ASN A 351 -8.98 -15.00 -0.90
C ASN A 351 -7.83 -14.21 -1.55
N THR A 352 -6.74 -14.02 -0.82
CA THR A 352 -5.52 -13.35 -1.28
C THR A 352 -4.32 -14.27 -1.12
N SER A 353 -3.20 -13.88 -1.67
CA SER A 353 -1.92 -14.52 -1.40
C SER A 353 -0.96 -13.53 -0.76
N GLY A 354 -0.06 -14.00 0.06
CA GLY A 354 0.89 -13.17 0.79
C GLY A 354 2.31 -13.70 0.71
N LEU A 355 3.26 -12.80 0.43
CA LEU A 355 4.68 -13.12 0.46
C LEU A 355 5.18 -13.06 1.90
N TYR A 356 5.86 -14.12 2.34
CA TYR A 356 6.53 -14.11 3.63
C TYR A 356 8.03 -14.37 3.52
N ARG A 357 8.77 -13.84 4.49
CA ARG A 357 10.20 -14.09 4.68
C ARG A 357 10.48 -14.26 6.17
N ILE A 358 11.17 -15.33 6.52
CA ILE A 358 11.52 -15.64 7.90
C ILE A 358 13.03 -15.67 8.06
N THR A 359 13.53 -14.94 9.05
CA THR A 359 14.95 -14.86 9.41
C THR A 359 15.12 -15.10 10.90
N ALA A 360 16.18 -15.77 11.29
CA ALA A 360 16.53 -15.93 12.70
C ALA A 360 18.05 -15.95 12.86
N ASP A 361 18.51 -15.50 14.03
CA ASP A 361 19.92 -15.61 14.38
C ASP A 361 20.35 -17.07 14.40
N ASN A 362 21.59 -17.34 14.03
CA ASN A 362 22.16 -18.70 13.94
C ASN A 362 21.54 -19.64 12.89
N MET A 363 20.72 -19.12 11.95
CA MET A 363 20.22 -19.90 10.83
C MET A 363 21.06 -19.71 9.55
N LYS A 364 21.14 -20.78 8.72
CA LYS A 364 21.99 -20.78 7.50
C LYS A 364 21.44 -19.88 6.41
N LYS A 365 20.10 -19.85 6.26
CA LYS A 365 19.44 -19.17 5.15
C LYS A 365 18.04 -18.74 5.55
N ASP A 366 17.64 -17.58 5.06
CA ASP A 366 16.26 -17.10 5.14
C ASP A 366 15.33 -18.00 4.31
N VAL A 367 14.13 -18.24 4.82
CA VAL A 367 13.06 -18.88 4.06
C VAL A 367 12.15 -17.78 3.52
N GLN A 368 11.87 -17.83 2.24
CA GLN A 368 10.94 -16.93 1.57
C GLN A 368 10.02 -17.74 0.67
N ASP A 369 8.71 -17.53 0.78
CA ASP A 369 7.70 -18.20 -0.02
C ASP A 369 6.39 -17.41 -0.03
N VAL A 370 5.37 -17.92 -0.71
CA VAL A 370 4.04 -17.34 -0.79
C VAL A 370 3.05 -18.26 -0.07
N VAL A 371 2.15 -17.68 0.69
CA VAL A 371 1.03 -18.40 1.32
C VAL A 371 -0.29 -17.98 0.68
N GLU A 372 -1.10 -18.95 0.32
CA GLU A 372 -2.49 -18.77 -0.12
C GLU A 372 -3.39 -18.61 1.11
N ILE A 373 -4.21 -17.58 1.10
CA ILE A 373 -5.12 -17.21 2.18
C ILE A 373 -6.55 -17.42 1.67
N GLY A 374 -7.22 -18.42 2.21
CA GLY A 374 -8.62 -18.70 1.90
C GLY A 374 -9.61 -17.83 2.66
N THR A 375 -10.79 -18.35 2.89
CA THR A 375 -11.86 -17.71 3.67
C THR A 375 -11.76 -17.96 5.17
N THR A 376 -10.89 -18.90 5.60
CA THR A 376 -10.67 -19.32 6.98
C THR A 376 -9.23 -19.02 7.39
N ALA A 377 -8.94 -19.13 8.70
CA ALA A 377 -7.59 -18.97 9.22
C ALA A 377 -6.58 -19.90 8.52
N ALA A 378 -5.41 -19.37 8.20
CA ALA A 378 -4.31 -20.13 7.59
C ALA A 378 -3.20 -20.39 8.60
N SER A 379 -2.56 -21.56 8.51
CA SER A 379 -1.41 -21.92 9.33
C SER A 379 -0.25 -22.37 8.45
N VAL A 380 0.91 -21.78 8.67
CA VAL A 380 2.14 -22.04 7.91
C VAL A 380 3.20 -22.57 8.85
N ALA A 381 3.63 -23.81 8.65
CA ALA A 381 4.76 -24.39 9.37
C ALA A 381 6.05 -24.19 8.56
N VAL A 382 7.07 -23.61 9.19
CA VAL A 382 8.35 -23.31 8.53
C VAL A 382 9.48 -23.90 9.36
N SER A 383 10.41 -24.58 8.68
CA SER A 383 11.61 -25.14 9.30
C SER A 383 12.87 -24.40 8.80
N LEU A 384 13.69 -23.95 9.74
CA LEU A 384 14.94 -23.25 9.49
C LEU A 384 16.14 -24.12 9.80
N ALA A 385 17.11 -24.20 8.85
CA ALA A 385 18.33 -24.95 9.06
C ALA A 385 19.32 -24.19 9.96
N LEU A 386 19.83 -24.85 11.00
CA LEU A 386 20.87 -24.33 11.89
C LEU A 386 22.20 -24.09 11.15
N LYS A 387 22.93 -23.06 11.56
CA LYS A 387 24.34 -22.90 11.18
C LYS A 387 25.14 -23.99 11.87
N SER A 388 25.92 -24.71 11.09
CA SER A 388 26.89 -25.72 11.60
C SER A 388 28.03 -25.03 12.29
#